data_cd6a7d51f97f604653ecac91a305c004
#
_entry.id   cd6a7d51f97f604653ecac91a305c004
#
_cell.length_a   1.000
_cell.length_b   1.000
_cell.length_c   1.000
_cell.angle_alpha   90.00
_cell.angle_beta   90.00
_cell.angle_gamma   90.00
#
_symmetry.space_group_name_H-M   'P 1'
#
loop_
_entity.id
_entity.type
_entity.pdbx_description
1 polymer ?
#
loop_
_entity_poly.entity_id
_entity_poly.type
_entity_poly.pdbx_seq_one_letter_code
_entity_poly.pdbx_strand_id
1 'polypeptide(L)'
;MKLLKWYNRVPLIYLNLGAFVLGCAGGLLLYRLGNIYGENFLNIATNILAPFGNILVNMLKMIVMPIIFCTIICGAASLPLKTFGKMGLGVCAWYFFTSLFAAVFGCIISVLFSPTLSVAPEKLVDESLMDRAGDMAKKAATTSGSKAFLDVVYSLFSNPFEALANGQFLPVIVFAILFGLAARMVLDLASEKDDLRTVQQVNGMLDLFEAFQKTIFRSWTGS
;
A
#
# COMPACT_ATOMS: atom_id res chain seq x y z
N MET A 1 31.18 4.84 19.76
CA MET A 1 31.41 3.40 19.51
C MET A 1 30.56 2.44 20.34
N LYS A 2 30.20 2.73 21.61
CA LYS A 2 29.37 1.82 22.45
C LYS A 2 27.88 1.76 22.00
N LEU A 3 27.31 2.82 21.47
CA LEU A 3 25.93 2.87 20.97
C LEU A 3 25.70 2.02 19.72
N LEU A 4 26.68 1.96 18.80
CA LEU A 4 26.59 1.14 17.58
C LEU A 4 26.64 -0.37 17.90
N LYS A 5 27.37 -0.78 18.94
CA LYS A 5 27.42 -2.20 19.38
C LYS A 5 26.15 -2.65 20.09
N TRP A 6 25.43 -1.74 20.75
CA TRP A 6 24.14 -2.01 21.36
C TRP A 6 23.04 -2.15 20.33
N TYR A 7 23.06 -1.29 19.29
CA TYR A 7 22.14 -1.32 18.16
C TYR A 7 22.13 -2.67 17.43
N ASN A 8 23.30 -3.29 17.23
CA ASN A 8 23.43 -4.60 16.56
C ASN A 8 22.98 -5.80 17.42
N ARG A 9 22.69 -5.62 18.70
CA ARG A 9 22.24 -6.71 19.59
C ARG A 9 20.74 -6.76 19.82
N VAL A 10 20.03 -5.70 19.50
CA VAL A 10 18.57 -5.62 19.71
C VAL A 10 17.88 -6.01 18.41
N PRO A 11 16.97 -7.00 18.40
CA PRO A 11 16.18 -7.33 17.22
C PRO A 11 15.47 -6.09 16.70
N LEU A 12 15.52 -5.86 15.40
CA LEU A 12 14.92 -4.70 14.69
C LEU A 12 13.45 -4.43 15.10
N ILE A 13 12.73 -5.50 15.45
CA ILE A 13 11.33 -5.42 15.88
C ILE A 13 11.17 -4.56 17.15
N TYR A 14 12.03 -4.77 18.15
CA TYR A 14 11.96 -3.99 19.41
C TYR A 14 12.37 -2.54 19.21
N LEU A 15 13.29 -2.29 18.27
CA LEU A 15 13.71 -0.92 17.94
C LEU A 15 12.57 -0.16 17.25
N ASN A 16 11.88 -0.80 16.30
CA ASN A 16 10.74 -0.21 15.61
C ASN A 16 9.55 0.02 16.56
N LEU A 17 9.26 -0.95 17.44
CA LEU A 17 8.24 -0.78 18.49
C LEU A 17 8.59 0.37 19.45
N GLY A 18 9.84 0.46 19.89
CA GLY A 18 10.32 1.55 20.72
C GLY A 18 10.19 2.92 20.04
N ALA A 19 10.58 3.01 18.77
CA ALA A 19 10.43 4.23 17.98
C ALA A 19 8.95 4.64 17.81
N PHE A 20 8.07 3.66 17.59
CA PHE A 20 6.63 3.90 17.49
C PHE A 20 6.05 4.43 18.80
N VAL A 21 6.38 3.80 19.93
CA VAL A 21 5.92 4.25 21.26
C VAL A 21 6.45 5.65 21.58
N LEU A 22 7.72 5.93 21.28
CA LEU A 22 8.31 7.26 21.47
C LEU A 22 7.64 8.31 20.56
N GLY A 23 7.32 7.96 19.32
CA GLY A 23 6.58 8.82 18.40
C GLY A 23 5.17 9.16 18.93
N CYS A 24 4.43 8.14 19.40
CA CYS A 24 3.12 8.33 20.01
C CYS A 24 3.19 9.19 21.29
N ALA A 25 4.15 8.92 22.17
CA ALA A 25 4.36 9.69 23.39
C ALA A 25 4.73 11.15 23.07
N GLY A 26 5.62 11.36 22.08
CA GLY A 26 5.99 12.69 21.60
C GLY A 26 4.81 13.46 21.00
N GLY A 27 3.98 12.80 20.20
CA GLY A 27 2.76 13.37 19.64
C GLY A 27 1.75 13.78 20.72
N LEU A 28 1.53 12.92 21.72
CA LEU A 28 0.67 13.23 22.87
C LEU A 28 1.22 14.39 23.71
N LEU A 29 2.53 14.45 23.90
CA LEU A 29 3.20 15.56 24.59
C LEU A 29 3.01 16.89 23.83
N LEU A 30 3.20 16.89 22.52
CA LEU A 30 2.99 18.06 21.68
C LEU A 30 1.52 18.51 21.69
N TYR A 31 0.59 17.57 21.67
CA TYR A 31 -0.84 17.86 21.78
C TYR A 31 -1.18 18.51 23.14
N ARG A 32 -0.63 17.98 24.25
CA ARG A 32 -0.82 18.56 25.59
C ARG A 32 -0.19 19.94 25.72
N LEU A 33 1.01 20.15 25.16
CA LEU A 33 1.68 21.44 25.13
C LEU A 33 0.92 22.45 24.26
N GLY A 34 0.35 22.01 23.14
CA GLY A 34 -0.49 22.84 22.29
C GLY A 34 -1.73 23.38 23.02
N ASN A 35 -2.35 22.57 23.88
CA ASN A 35 -3.48 23.01 24.71
C ASN A 35 -3.07 24.04 25.77
N ILE A 36 -1.79 24.06 26.19
CA ILE A 36 -1.27 25.01 27.19
C ILE A 36 -0.76 26.28 26.54
N TYR A 37 -0.04 26.19 25.42
CA TYR A 37 0.64 27.30 24.74
C TYR A 37 -0.16 27.89 23.55
N GLY A 38 -1.32 27.30 23.22
CA GLY A 38 -2.22 27.75 22.18
C GLY A 38 -1.96 27.13 20.79
N GLU A 39 -2.94 27.31 19.89
CA GLU A 39 -2.93 26.71 18.53
C GLU A 39 -1.72 27.11 17.68
N ASN A 40 -1.18 28.33 17.88
CA ASN A 40 -0.02 28.78 17.13
C ASN A 40 1.23 27.91 17.37
N PHE A 41 1.43 27.43 18.60
CA PHE A 41 2.54 26.54 18.93
C PHE A 41 2.38 25.18 18.25
N LEU A 42 1.15 24.64 18.24
CA LEU A 42 0.85 23.36 17.61
C LEU A 42 1.09 23.43 16.09
N ASN A 43 0.62 24.51 15.45
CA ASN A 43 0.82 24.75 14.01
C ASN A 43 2.29 24.89 13.64
N ILE A 44 3.09 25.58 14.45
CA ILE A 44 4.54 25.69 14.21
C ILE A 44 5.21 24.33 14.36
N ALA A 45 4.91 23.59 15.42
CA ALA A 45 5.49 22.27 15.67
C ALA A 45 5.11 21.27 14.57
N THR A 46 3.85 21.23 14.15
CA THR A 46 3.39 20.35 13.06
C THR A 46 4.00 20.74 11.71
N ASN A 47 4.09 22.04 11.40
CA ASN A 47 4.71 22.49 10.15
C ASN A 47 6.21 22.19 10.08
N ILE A 48 6.90 22.07 11.20
CA ILE A 48 8.31 21.68 11.24
C ILE A 48 8.46 20.16 11.18
N LEU A 49 7.63 19.39 11.89
CA LEU A 49 7.76 17.93 11.95
C LEU A 49 7.14 17.21 10.74
N ALA A 50 6.03 17.71 10.19
CA ALA A 50 5.35 17.08 9.06
C ALA A 50 6.22 16.88 7.81
N PRO A 51 7.11 17.83 7.40
CA PRO A 51 8.00 17.61 6.27
C PRO A 51 8.93 16.40 6.45
N PHE A 52 9.45 16.18 7.66
CA PHE A 52 10.32 15.02 7.93
C PHE A 52 9.57 13.69 7.76
N GLY A 53 8.32 13.61 8.25
CA GLY A 53 7.46 12.46 8.05
C GLY A 53 7.14 12.23 6.57
N ASN A 54 6.81 13.29 5.84
CA ASN A 54 6.50 13.23 4.41
C ASN A 54 7.73 12.80 3.57
N ILE A 55 8.92 13.30 3.89
CA ILE A 55 10.16 12.89 3.24
C ILE A 55 10.40 11.40 3.47
N LEU A 56 10.26 10.91 4.70
CA LEU A 56 10.42 9.49 5.02
C LEU A 56 9.45 8.61 4.21
N VAL A 57 8.16 8.99 4.19
CA VAL A 57 7.14 8.27 3.41
C VAL A 57 7.45 8.29 1.91
N ASN A 58 7.90 9.42 1.37
CA ASN A 58 8.26 9.53 -0.04
C ASN A 58 9.50 8.70 -0.39
N MET A 59 10.53 8.68 0.48
CA MET A 59 11.68 7.78 0.32
C MET A 59 11.28 6.31 0.32
N LEU A 60 10.34 5.93 1.21
CA LEU A 60 9.82 4.57 1.27
C LEU A 60 9.06 4.21 -0.02
N LYS A 61 8.20 5.10 -0.52
CA LYS A 61 7.50 4.91 -1.80
C LYS A 61 8.47 4.78 -2.97
N MET A 62 9.52 5.58 -3.01
CA MET A 62 10.54 5.54 -4.07
C MET A 62 11.21 4.16 -4.20
N ILE A 63 11.38 3.43 -3.10
CA ILE A 63 12.01 2.11 -3.11
C ILE A 63 10.97 1.01 -3.31
N VAL A 64 9.86 1.10 -2.60
CA VAL A 64 8.83 0.04 -2.56
C VAL A 64 8.13 -0.11 -3.91
N MET A 65 7.84 1.00 -4.61
CA MET A 65 7.12 0.97 -5.87
C MET A 65 7.82 0.16 -6.98
N PRO A 66 9.11 0.40 -7.29
CA PRO A 66 9.83 -0.40 -8.29
C PRO A 66 9.97 -1.86 -7.88
N ILE A 67 10.15 -2.15 -6.59
CA ILE A 67 10.25 -3.54 -6.10
C ILE A 67 8.94 -4.28 -6.34
N ILE A 68 7.81 -3.69 -5.95
CA ILE A 68 6.48 -4.29 -6.15
C ILE A 68 6.23 -4.54 -7.64
N PHE A 69 6.55 -3.57 -8.49
CA PHE A 69 6.38 -3.69 -9.93
C PHE A 69 7.17 -4.88 -10.50
N CYS A 70 8.47 -4.95 -10.24
CA CYS A 70 9.32 -6.05 -10.72
C CYS A 70 8.92 -7.41 -10.14
N THR A 71 8.58 -7.46 -8.84
CA THR A 71 8.19 -8.71 -8.17
C THR A 71 6.91 -9.28 -8.76
N ILE A 72 5.92 -8.43 -9.03
CA ILE A 72 4.64 -8.88 -9.59
C ILE A 72 4.81 -9.35 -11.03
N ILE A 73 5.62 -8.66 -11.85
CA ILE A 73 5.91 -9.10 -13.23
C ILE A 73 6.55 -10.48 -13.21
N CYS A 74 7.63 -10.68 -12.45
CA CYS A 74 8.30 -11.97 -12.36
C CYS A 74 7.37 -13.06 -11.79
N GLY A 75 6.59 -12.74 -10.76
CA GLY A 75 5.61 -13.65 -10.19
C GLY A 75 4.51 -14.06 -11.17
N ALA A 76 3.94 -13.12 -11.90
CA ALA A 76 2.92 -13.40 -12.90
C ALA A 76 3.46 -14.19 -14.10
N ALA A 77 4.68 -13.89 -14.56
CA ALA A 77 5.33 -14.60 -15.65
C ALA A 77 5.77 -16.03 -15.31
N SER A 78 5.98 -16.33 -14.01
CA SER A 78 6.39 -17.67 -13.57
C SER A 78 5.27 -18.71 -13.58
N LEU A 79 3.99 -18.30 -13.61
CA LEU A 79 2.85 -19.18 -13.53
C LEU A 79 2.28 -19.53 -14.93
N PRO A 80 1.94 -20.83 -15.20
CA PRO A 80 1.22 -21.20 -16.41
C PRO A 80 -0.14 -20.50 -16.48
N LEU A 81 -0.53 -19.98 -17.67
CA LEU A 81 -1.77 -19.22 -17.86
C LEU A 81 -3.02 -19.96 -17.39
N LYS A 82 -3.12 -21.27 -17.63
CA LYS A 82 -4.26 -22.12 -17.20
C LYS A 82 -4.37 -22.18 -15.67
N THR A 83 -3.23 -22.27 -14.98
CA THR A 83 -3.16 -22.32 -13.52
C THR A 83 -3.48 -20.95 -12.93
N PHE A 84 -2.97 -19.87 -13.53
CA PHE A 84 -3.21 -18.50 -13.10
C PHE A 84 -4.70 -18.15 -13.10
N GLY A 85 -5.43 -18.48 -14.17
CA GLY A 85 -6.87 -18.19 -14.26
C GLY A 85 -7.69 -18.94 -13.22
N LYS A 86 -7.42 -20.24 -13.02
CA LYS A 86 -8.12 -21.06 -12.02
C LYS A 86 -7.83 -20.65 -10.58
N MET A 87 -6.55 -20.39 -10.27
CA MET A 87 -6.14 -19.92 -8.95
C MET A 87 -6.66 -18.50 -8.68
N GLY A 88 -6.56 -17.60 -9.67
CA GLY A 88 -7.02 -16.22 -9.54
C GLY A 88 -8.52 -16.16 -9.21
N LEU A 89 -9.35 -16.92 -9.92
CA LEU A 89 -10.79 -16.96 -9.65
C LEU A 89 -11.08 -17.50 -8.24
N GLY A 90 -10.38 -18.54 -7.81
CA GLY A 90 -10.53 -19.12 -6.47
C GLY A 90 -10.14 -18.11 -5.37
N VAL A 91 -9.03 -17.40 -5.55
CA VAL A 91 -8.56 -16.37 -4.62
C VAL A 91 -9.56 -15.20 -4.56
N CYS A 92 -10.03 -14.70 -5.71
CA CYS A 92 -11.02 -13.63 -5.76
C CYS A 92 -12.33 -14.03 -5.05
N ALA A 93 -12.82 -15.24 -5.28
CA ALA A 93 -14.02 -15.75 -4.60
C ALA A 93 -13.80 -15.81 -3.08
N TRP A 94 -12.64 -16.33 -2.64
CA TRP A 94 -12.31 -16.42 -1.21
C TRP A 94 -12.23 -15.02 -0.55
N TYR A 95 -11.56 -14.06 -1.19
CA TYR A 95 -11.50 -12.68 -0.70
C TYR A 95 -12.87 -12.01 -0.66
N PHE A 96 -13.72 -12.26 -1.66
CA PHE A 96 -15.08 -11.74 -1.65
C PHE A 96 -15.88 -12.25 -0.44
N PHE A 97 -15.84 -13.55 -0.18
CA PHE A 97 -16.54 -14.13 0.97
C PHE A 97 -15.98 -13.63 2.31
N THR A 98 -14.66 -13.62 2.48
CA THR A 98 -14.05 -13.13 3.72
C THR A 98 -14.32 -11.64 3.96
N SER A 99 -14.30 -10.81 2.91
CA SER A 99 -14.66 -9.40 3.01
C SER A 99 -16.13 -9.19 3.38
N LEU A 100 -17.04 -9.99 2.81
CA LEU A 100 -18.46 -9.96 3.16
C LEU A 100 -18.67 -10.33 4.64
N PHE A 101 -18.04 -11.40 5.10
CA PHE A 101 -18.09 -11.79 6.51
C PHE A 101 -17.55 -10.69 7.42
N ALA A 102 -16.39 -10.12 7.10
CA ALA A 102 -15.80 -9.05 7.89
C ALA A 102 -16.70 -7.80 7.96
N ALA A 103 -17.34 -7.43 6.84
CA ALA A 103 -18.28 -6.32 6.80
C ALA A 103 -19.52 -6.58 7.68
N VAL A 104 -20.11 -7.78 7.60
CA VAL A 104 -21.26 -8.16 8.44
C VAL A 104 -20.87 -8.14 9.92
N PHE A 105 -19.74 -8.73 10.30
CA PHE A 105 -19.25 -8.70 11.68
C PHE A 105 -18.99 -7.27 12.15
N GLY A 106 -18.38 -6.43 11.32
CA GLY A 106 -18.15 -5.01 11.63
C GLY A 106 -19.46 -4.26 11.89
N CYS A 107 -20.49 -4.49 11.07
CA CYS A 107 -21.82 -3.92 11.28
C CYS A 107 -22.47 -4.41 12.59
N ILE A 108 -22.40 -5.71 12.87
CA ILE A 108 -22.96 -6.27 14.11
C ILE A 108 -22.27 -5.67 15.33
N ILE A 109 -20.94 -5.61 15.35
CA ILE A 109 -20.18 -5.02 16.45
C ILE A 109 -20.52 -3.53 16.59
N SER A 110 -20.61 -2.79 15.51
CA SER A 110 -20.97 -1.37 15.52
C SER A 110 -22.34 -1.12 16.15
N VAL A 111 -23.34 -1.94 15.78
CA VAL A 111 -24.69 -1.84 16.35
C VAL A 111 -24.70 -2.24 17.83
N LEU A 112 -23.92 -3.25 18.20
CA LEU A 112 -23.89 -3.77 19.59
C LEU A 112 -23.21 -2.78 20.54
N PHE A 113 -22.16 -2.08 20.10
CA PHE A 113 -21.38 -1.12 20.91
C PHE A 113 -21.79 0.33 20.71
N SER A 114 -22.68 0.64 19.75
CA SER A 114 -23.15 1.98 19.43
C SER A 114 -23.97 2.68 20.54
N PRO A 115 -24.74 2.00 21.42
CA PRO A 115 -25.64 2.69 22.35
C PRO A 115 -24.94 3.37 23.54
N THR A 116 -23.67 3.10 23.80
CA THR A 116 -22.98 3.59 25.01
C THR A 116 -22.08 4.82 24.78
N LEU A 117 -21.82 5.18 23.55
CA LEU A 117 -21.05 6.39 23.23
C LEU A 117 -21.97 7.58 22.99
N SER A 118 -22.77 7.95 24.00
CA SER A 118 -23.42 9.28 24.11
C SER A 118 -22.40 10.39 24.42
N VAL A 119 -21.20 10.29 23.88
CA VAL A 119 -20.28 11.41 23.84
C VAL A 119 -20.66 12.21 22.62
N ALA A 120 -21.21 13.40 22.85
CA ALA A 120 -21.56 14.32 21.78
C ALA A 120 -20.38 14.41 20.80
N PRO A 121 -20.59 14.12 19.52
CA PRO A 121 -19.48 14.08 18.53
C PRO A 121 -18.75 15.42 18.42
N GLU A 122 -19.37 16.49 18.88
CA GLU A 122 -18.93 17.88 18.77
C GLU A 122 -17.68 18.25 19.57
N LYS A 123 -17.25 17.42 20.53
CA LYS A 123 -16.07 17.73 21.38
C LYS A 123 -14.83 16.85 21.14
N LEU A 124 -14.94 15.79 20.36
CA LEU A 124 -13.84 14.82 20.17
C LEU A 124 -13.39 14.66 18.71
N VAL A 125 -14.10 15.25 17.77
CA VAL A 125 -13.79 15.13 16.35
C VAL A 125 -13.35 16.50 15.85
N ASP A 126 -12.09 16.57 15.48
CA ASP A 126 -11.52 17.70 14.75
C ASP A 126 -12.38 18.01 13.51
N GLU A 127 -12.73 19.28 13.29
CA GLU A 127 -13.55 19.73 12.14
C GLU A 127 -13.07 19.13 10.82
N SER A 128 -11.77 18.97 10.69
CA SER A 128 -11.14 18.34 9.51
C SER A 128 -11.49 16.85 9.33
N LEU A 129 -11.79 16.13 10.39
CA LEU A 129 -12.23 14.72 10.35
C LEU A 129 -13.74 14.64 10.07
N MET A 130 -14.52 15.58 10.59
CA MET A 130 -15.96 15.70 10.30
C MET A 130 -16.19 16.07 8.84
N ASP A 131 -15.42 17.00 8.28
CA ASP A 131 -15.47 17.35 6.87
C ASP A 131 -15.12 16.16 5.96
N ARG A 132 -14.06 15.43 6.29
CA ARG A 132 -13.67 14.21 5.55
C ARG A 132 -14.73 13.11 5.67
N ALA A 133 -15.25 12.87 6.86
CA ALA A 133 -16.33 11.90 7.07
C ALA A 133 -17.62 12.32 6.38
N GLY A 134 -17.97 13.62 6.43
CA GLY A 134 -19.08 14.22 5.73
C GLY A 134 -18.94 14.14 4.21
N ASP A 135 -17.75 14.39 3.68
CA ASP A 135 -17.46 14.25 2.26
C ASP A 135 -17.47 12.78 1.80
N MET A 136 -16.98 11.85 2.62
CA MET A 136 -17.10 10.41 2.34
C MET A 136 -18.56 9.96 2.40
N ALA A 137 -19.34 10.41 3.38
CA ALA A 137 -20.75 10.09 3.49
C ALA A 137 -21.58 10.72 2.35
N LYS A 138 -21.29 11.97 1.96
CA LYS A 138 -21.91 12.63 0.79
C LYS A 138 -21.53 11.91 -0.50
N LYS A 139 -20.26 11.56 -0.69
CA LYS A 139 -19.82 10.75 -1.84
C LYS A 139 -20.50 9.39 -1.87
N ALA A 140 -20.61 8.71 -0.73
CA ALA A 140 -21.31 7.43 -0.64
C ALA A 140 -22.82 7.56 -0.92
N ALA A 141 -23.46 8.64 -0.44
CA ALA A 141 -24.89 8.88 -0.65
C ALA A 141 -25.23 9.38 -2.06
N THR A 142 -24.34 10.18 -2.69
CA THR A 142 -24.55 10.74 -4.03
C THR A 142 -24.01 9.86 -5.15
N THR A 143 -23.06 8.95 -4.84
CA THR A 143 -22.51 8.03 -5.80
C THR A 143 -23.37 6.79 -5.85
N SER A 144 -24.19 6.66 -6.89
CA SER A 144 -24.85 5.38 -7.19
C SER A 144 -23.78 4.28 -7.21
N GLY A 145 -24.06 3.12 -6.62
CA GLY A 145 -23.09 2.02 -6.54
C GLY A 145 -22.41 1.67 -7.89
N SER A 146 -23.13 1.92 -9.00
CA SER A 146 -22.60 1.81 -10.36
C SER A 146 -21.51 2.87 -10.67
N LYS A 147 -21.66 4.12 -10.20
CA LYS A 147 -20.63 5.15 -10.41
C LYS A 147 -19.38 4.88 -9.58
N ALA A 148 -19.53 4.48 -8.30
CA ALA A 148 -18.40 4.10 -7.48
C ALA A 148 -17.61 2.93 -8.08
N PHE A 149 -18.31 1.93 -8.64
CA PHE A 149 -17.68 0.82 -9.34
C PHE A 149 -16.92 1.30 -10.59
N LEU A 150 -17.52 2.16 -11.40
CA LEU A 150 -16.88 2.72 -12.59
C LEU A 150 -15.65 3.57 -12.24
N ASP A 151 -15.70 4.38 -11.19
CA ASP A 151 -14.55 5.18 -10.73
C ASP A 151 -13.38 4.28 -10.31
N VAL A 152 -13.66 3.17 -9.63
CA VAL A 152 -12.64 2.15 -9.31
C VAL A 152 -12.09 1.54 -10.59
N VAL A 153 -12.94 1.13 -11.54
CA VAL A 153 -12.52 0.56 -12.81
C VAL A 153 -11.68 1.55 -13.62
N TYR A 154 -12.07 2.82 -13.69
CA TYR A 154 -11.26 3.85 -14.36
C TYR A 154 -9.91 4.06 -13.67
N SER A 155 -9.87 4.01 -12.34
CA SER A 155 -8.60 4.11 -11.61
C SER A 155 -7.67 2.93 -11.85
N LEU A 156 -8.21 1.71 -12.06
CA LEU A 156 -7.42 0.51 -12.39
C LEU A 156 -6.66 0.64 -13.72
N PHE A 157 -7.27 1.32 -14.70
CA PHE A 157 -6.72 1.49 -16.05
C PHE A 157 -6.11 2.88 -16.28
N SER A 158 -5.77 3.60 -15.23
CA SER A 158 -5.02 4.86 -15.35
C SER A 158 -3.58 4.60 -15.85
N ASN A 159 -2.90 5.65 -16.30
CA ASN A 159 -1.53 5.54 -16.80
C ASN A 159 -0.59 4.94 -15.72
N PRO A 160 0.01 3.76 -15.96
CA PRO A 160 0.83 3.07 -14.97
C PRO A 160 2.10 3.85 -14.59
N PHE A 161 2.66 4.63 -15.51
CA PHE A 161 3.86 5.43 -15.25
C PHE A 161 3.55 6.64 -14.38
N GLU A 162 2.42 7.28 -14.59
CA GLU A 162 1.90 8.35 -13.73
C GLU A 162 1.55 7.82 -12.34
N ALA A 163 0.89 6.65 -12.28
CA ALA A 163 0.57 5.97 -11.04
C ALA A 163 1.83 5.61 -10.25
N LEU A 164 2.90 5.18 -10.94
CA LEU A 164 4.20 4.89 -10.34
C LEU A 164 4.82 6.16 -9.72
N ALA A 165 4.77 7.28 -10.43
CA ALA A 165 5.29 8.56 -9.96
C ALA A 165 4.48 9.11 -8.77
N ASN A 166 3.16 8.97 -8.80
CA ASN A 166 2.25 9.46 -7.75
C ASN A 166 2.10 8.49 -6.56
N GLY A 167 2.73 7.32 -6.61
CA GLY A 167 2.65 6.34 -5.53
C GLY A 167 1.27 5.65 -5.43
N GLN A 168 0.57 5.49 -6.53
CA GLN A 168 -0.72 4.79 -6.62
C GLN A 168 -0.48 3.31 -6.92
N PHE A 169 -0.65 2.45 -5.92
CA PHE A 169 -0.33 1.02 -6.03
C PHE A 169 -1.25 0.26 -6.99
N LEU A 170 -2.53 0.59 -7.02
CA LEU A 170 -3.55 -0.21 -7.69
C LEU A 170 -3.35 -0.30 -9.23
N PRO A 171 -3.19 0.81 -9.98
CA PRO A 171 -2.91 0.74 -11.41
C PRO A 171 -1.57 0.06 -11.73
N VAL A 172 -0.56 0.28 -10.86
CA VAL A 172 0.77 -0.34 -11.04
C VAL A 172 0.69 -1.86 -10.91
N ILE A 173 -0.05 -2.37 -9.93
CA ILE A 173 -0.26 -3.82 -9.73
C ILE A 173 -0.99 -4.42 -10.94
N VAL A 174 -2.07 -3.79 -11.40
CA VAL A 174 -2.84 -4.29 -12.56
C VAL A 174 -1.97 -4.33 -13.82
N PHE A 175 -1.24 -3.25 -14.09
CA PHE A 175 -0.33 -3.22 -15.23
C PHE A 175 0.78 -4.26 -15.13
N ALA A 176 1.39 -4.44 -13.94
CA ALA A 176 2.43 -5.44 -13.73
C ALA A 176 1.93 -6.88 -13.95
N ILE A 177 0.71 -7.19 -13.48
CA ILE A 177 0.08 -8.49 -13.73
C ILE A 177 -0.15 -8.70 -15.22
N LEU A 178 -0.76 -7.74 -15.92
CA LEU A 178 -1.03 -7.84 -17.36
C LEU A 178 0.26 -7.99 -18.15
N PHE A 179 1.30 -7.23 -17.80
CA PHE A 179 2.61 -7.32 -18.45
C PHE A 179 3.29 -8.68 -18.21
N GLY A 180 3.25 -9.19 -16.99
CA GLY A 180 3.80 -10.50 -16.64
C GLY A 180 3.05 -11.64 -17.35
N LEU A 181 1.73 -11.57 -17.43
CA LEU A 181 0.92 -12.53 -18.18
C LEU A 181 1.19 -12.48 -19.69
N ALA A 182 1.35 -11.28 -20.26
CA ALA A 182 1.72 -11.11 -21.65
C ALA A 182 3.11 -11.72 -21.94
N ALA A 183 4.09 -11.47 -21.07
CA ALA A 183 5.42 -12.09 -21.17
C ALA A 183 5.34 -13.62 -21.13
N ARG A 184 4.52 -14.18 -20.25
CA ARG A 184 4.27 -15.63 -20.19
C ARG A 184 3.62 -16.17 -21.45
N MET A 185 2.62 -15.47 -21.98
CA MET A 185 1.94 -15.86 -23.22
C MET A 185 2.91 -15.90 -24.41
N VAL A 186 3.82 -14.91 -24.48
CA VAL A 186 4.85 -14.88 -25.53
C VAL A 186 5.82 -16.06 -25.38
N LEU A 187 6.23 -16.39 -24.13
CA LEU A 187 7.08 -17.55 -23.87
C LEU A 187 6.42 -18.87 -24.29
N ASP A 188 5.16 -19.07 -23.94
CA ASP A 188 4.42 -20.29 -24.27
C ASP A 188 4.28 -20.42 -25.81
N LEU A 189 3.92 -19.34 -26.52
CA LEU A 189 3.81 -19.32 -27.98
C LEU A 189 5.14 -19.51 -28.70
N ALA A 190 6.21 -18.89 -28.21
CA ALA A 190 7.55 -19.02 -28.79
C ALA A 190 8.11 -20.43 -28.60
N SER A 191 7.81 -21.05 -27.44
CA SER A 191 8.18 -22.44 -27.17
C SER A 191 7.46 -23.44 -28.07
N GLU A 192 6.18 -23.20 -28.40
CA GLU A 192 5.43 -24.02 -29.34
C GLU A 192 5.98 -23.92 -30.79
N LYS A 193 6.53 -22.77 -31.16
CA LYS A 193 7.08 -22.50 -32.51
C LYS A 193 8.59 -22.76 -32.62
N ASP A 194 9.24 -23.28 -31.59
CA ASP A 194 10.69 -23.50 -31.53
C ASP A 194 11.51 -22.21 -31.80
N ASP A 195 10.92 -21.03 -31.49
CA ASP A 195 11.58 -19.74 -31.64
C ASP A 195 12.46 -19.44 -30.42
N LEU A 196 13.63 -20.07 -30.41
CA LEU A 196 14.64 -19.95 -29.32
C LEU A 196 15.09 -18.49 -29.11
N ARG A 197 15.04 -17.66 -30.17
CA ARG A 197 15.47 -16.26 -30.08
C ARG A 197 14.50 -15.44 -29.24
N THR A 198 13.21 -15.57 -29.47
CA THR A 198 12.17 -14.87 -28.71
C THR A 198 12.16 -15.36 -27.26
N VAL A 199 12.30 -16.67 -27.03
CA VAL A 199 12.42 -17.25 -25.67
C VAL A 199 13.58 -16.63 -24.91
N GLN A 200 14.76 -16.54 -25.54
CA GLN A 200 15.96 -15.99 -24.92
C GLN A 200 15.80 -14.48 -24.60
N GLN A 201 15.17 -13.72 -25.49
CA GLN A 201 14.92 -12.27 -25.29
C GLN A 201 13.98 -12.01 -24.11
N VAL A 202 12.88 -12.75 -24.04
CA VAL A 202 11.88 -12.55 -22.96
C VAL A 202 12.45 -13.03 -21.62
N ASN A 203 13.17 -14.15 -21.59
CA ASN A 203 13.86 -14.59 -20.37
C ASN A 203 14.89 -13.55 -19.93
N GLY A 204 15.71 -13.00 -20.83
CA GLY A 204 16.68 -11.96 -20.52
C GLY A 204 16.02 -10.69 -19.93
N MET A 205 14.83 -10.33 -20.42
CA MET A 205 14.05 -9.23 -19.85
C MET A 205 13.57 -9.55 -18.42
N LEU A 206 13.06 -10.77 -18.19
CA LEU A 206 12.63 -11.21 -16.84
C LEU A 206 13.82 -11.30 -15.87
N ASP A 207 14.97 -11.81 -16.32
CA ASP A 207 16.20 -11.85 -15.56
C ASP A 207 16.68 -10.45 -15.15
N LEU A 208 16.46 -9.45 -16.02
CA LEU A 208 16.79 -8.05 -15.71
C LEU A 208 15.89 -7.50 -14.58
N PHE A 209 14.59 -7.79 -14.61
CA PHE A 209 13.70 -7.41 -13.50
C PHE A 209 14.07 -8.12 -12.19
N GLU A 210 14.42 -9.39 -12.25
CA GLU A 210 14.88 -10.15 -11.09
C GLU A 210 16.23 -9.63 -10.55
N ALA A 211 17.18 -9.32 -11.42
CA ALA A 211 18.44 -8.71 -11.04
C ALA A 211 18.26 -7.33 -10.39
N PHE A 212 17.37 -6.51 -10.95
CA PHE A 212 17.01 -5.22 -10.38
C PHE A 212 16.43 -5.35 -8.96
N GLN A 213 15.50 -6.28 -8.78
CA GLN A 213 14.92 -6.58 -7.47
C GLN A 213 16.00 -7.05 -6.47
N LYS A 214 16.85 -7.99 -6.86
CA LYS A 214 17.95 -8.50 -6.02
C LYS A 214 18.94 -7.39 -5.65
N THR A 215 19.23 -6.49 -6.57
CA THR A 215 20.17 -5.38 -6.34
C THR A 215 19.64 -4.42 -5.29
N ILE A 216 18.35 -4.05 -5.37
CA ILE A 216 17.73 -3.18 -4.37
C ILE A 216 17.68 -3.87 -3.00
N PHE A 217 17.29 -5.16 -2.97
CA PHE A 217 17.23 -5.93 -1.72
C PHE A 217 18.62 -6.05 -1.05
N ARG A 218 19.66 -6.34 -1.84
CA ARG A 218 21.04 -6.49 -1.34
C ARG A 218 21.63 -5.17 -0.85
N SER A 219 21.29 -4.07 -1.51
CA SER A 219 21.66 -2.72 -1.08
C SER A 219 21.05 -2.37 0.29
N TRP A 220 19.91 -2.96 0.64
CA TRP A 220 19.20 -2.69 1.89
C TRP A 220 19.60 -3.61 3.04
N THR A 221 19.96 -4.86 2.75
CA THR A 221 20.33 -5.87 3.79
C THR A 221 21.80 -5.83 4.18
N GLY A 222 22.65 -5.11 3.43
CA GLY A 222 24.06 -4.83 3.82
C GLY A 222 24.97 -6.05 3.96
N SER A 223 24.62 -7.18 3.31
CA SER A 223 25.43 -8.42 3.31
C SER A 223 25.73 -8.90 1.91
#